data_a3529abd90a757f33f88c627831ab671
#
_entry.id   a3529abd90a757f33f88c627831ab671
#
_cell.length_a   1.000
_cell.length_b   1.000
_cell.length_c   1.000
_cell.angle_alpha   90.00
_cell.angle_beta   90.00
_cell.angle_gamma   90.00
#
_symmetry.space_group_name_H-M   'P 1'
#
loop_
_entity.id
_entity.type
_entity.pdbx_description
1 polymer ?
#
loop_
_entity_poly.entity_id
_entity_poly.type
_entity_poly.pdbx_seq_one_letter_code
_entity_poly.pdbx_strand_id
1 'polypeptide(L)'
;IILMPKDNVDFNSFNWLKSKNLQNAYFIGGNAVLSDNIILKINEITSNNVLSNRVSGDDRQETNGKVIEKFYTNSSYEKVLVTKSNPLFDALTAGPLAAKLKSPIVIVGNSVSKTQSNILEPQKSSLVYEIGGGINTNSINHVTELLK
;
A
#
# COMPACT_ATOMS: atom_id res chain seq x y z
N ILE A 1 -8.32 -0.85 -8.09
CA ILE A 1 -7.07 -1.64 -7.99
C ILE A 1 -7.19 -2.81 -8.94
N ILE A 2 -6.12 -3.09 -9.68
CA ILE A 2 -6.05 -4.18 -10.64
C ILE A 2 -4.83 -5.03 -10.28
N LEU A 3 -5.06 -6.33 -10.13
CA LEU A 3 -3.98 -7.30 -9.94
C LEU A 3 -3.45 -7.71 -11.31
N MET A 4 -2.13 -7.70 -11.45
CA MET A 4 -1.47 -8.03 -12.70
C MET A 4 -0.39 -9.11 -12.51
N PRO A 5 -0.17 -9.97 -13.51
CA PRO A 5 1.03 -10.81 -13.57
C PRO A 5 2.29 -9.95 -13.62
N LYS A 6 3.42 -10.52 -13.21
CA LYS A 6 4.71 -9.81 -13.11
C LYS A 6 5.15 -9.12 -14.40
N ASP A 7 5.07 -9.82 -15.52
CA ASP A 7 5.78 -9.42 -16.75
C ASP A 7 4.86 -9.10 -17.93
N ASN A 8 3.56 -9.32 -17.80
CA ASN A 8 2.66 -9.15 -18.93
C ASN A 8 1.29 -8.63 -18.52
N VAL A 9 0.74 -7.74 -19.35
CA VAL A 9 -0.68 -7.37 -19.33
C VAL A 9 -1.34 -8.18 -20.42
N ASP A 10 -2.31 -9.02 -20.09
CA ASP A 10 -3.06 -9.75 -21.09
C ASP A 10 -3.85 -8.79 -22.00
N PHE A 11 -4.13 -9.25 -23.22
CA PHE A 11 -4.75 -8.43 -24.26
C PHE A 11 -6.10 -7.83 -23.83
N ASN A 12 -6.92 -8.60 -23.15
CA ASN A 12 -8.25 -8.14 -22.74
C ASN A 12 -8.17 -7.06 -21.65
N SER A 13 -7.31 -7.29 -20.64
CA SER A 13 -7.06 -6.31 -19.58
C SER A 13 -6.47 -5.02 -20.13
N PHE A 14 -5.54 -5.11 -21.09
CA PHE A 14 -4.95 -3.93 -21.72
C PHE A 14 -5.98 -3.13 -22.51
N ASN A 15 -6.78 -3.78 -23.35
CA ASN A 15 -7.83 -3.10 -24.13
C ASN A 15 -8.90 -2.49 -23.22
N TRP A 16 -9.28 -3.19 -22.15
CA TRP A 16 -10.21 -2.65 -21.17
C TRP A 16 -9.64 -1.39 -20.49
N LEU A 17 -8.38 -1.42 -20.05
CA LEU A 17 -7.71 -0.25 -19.48
C LEU A 17 -7.65 0.91 -20.47
N LYS A 18 -7.27 0.64 -21.72
CA LYS A 18 -7.22 1.63 -22.80
C LYS A 18 -8.59 2.31 -23.02
N SER A 19 -9.68 1.56 -22.89
CA SER A 19 -11.03 2.10 -23.03
C SER A 19 -11.46 3.04 -21.89
N LYS A 20 -10.70 3.10 -20.79
CA LYS A 20 -11.03 3.92 -19.61
C LYS A 20 -10.47 5.34 -19.65
N ASN A 21 -9.71 5.70 -20.68
CA ASN A 21 -9.10 7.03 -20.83
C ASN A 21 -8.34 7.44 -19.56
N LEU A 22 -7.44 6.58 -19.08
CA LEU A 22 -6.72 6.77 -17.84
C LEU A 22 -5.85 8.04 -17.90
N GLN A 23 -5.99 8.89 -16.92
CA GLN A 23 -5.12 10.05 -16.77
C GLN A 23 -3.82 9.66 -16.06
N ASN A 24 -3.91 8.77 -15.07
CA ASN A 24 -2.79 8.39 -14.20
C ASN A 24 -2.86 6.93 -13.82
N ALA A 25 -1.71 6.34 -13.49
CA ALA A 25 -1.57 5.02 -12.90
C ALA A 25 -0.45 5.01 -11.87
N TYR A 26 -0.59 4.20 -10.83
CA TYR A 26 0.45 3.92 -9.83
C TYR A 26 0.72 2.43 -9.77
N PHE A 27 1.99 2.05 -9.58
CA PHE A 27 2.45 0.68 -9.65
C PHE A 27 3.00 0.28 -8.29
N ILE A 28 2.26 -0.58 -7.58
CA ILE A 28 2.60 -0.97 -6.22
C ILE A 28 3.43 -2.25 -6.23
N GLY A 29 4.68 -2.13 -5.86
CA GLY A 29 5.65 -3.23 -5.79
C GLY A 29 6.89 -3.02 -6.63
N GLY A 30 7.99 -3.64 -6.20
CA GLY A 30 9.28 -3.59 -6.89
C GLY A 30 9.32 -4.42 -8.17
N ASN A 31 10.42 -4.31 -8.92
CA ASN A 31 10.62 -5.01 -10.20
C ASN A 31 10.57 -6.55 -10.07
N ALA A 32 10.82 -7.07 -8.87
CA ALA A 32 10.68 -8.51 -8.59
C ALA A 32 9.24 -9.04 -8.72
N VAL A 33 8.24 -8.18 -8.51
CA VAL A 33 6.81 -8.56 -8.54
C VAL A 33 6.02 -7.88 -9.66
N LEU A 34 6.50 -6.75 -10.18
CA LEU A 34 5.89 -5.99 -11.27
C LEU A 34 6.99 -5.38 -12.13
N SER A 35 7.24 -5.93 -13.31
CA SER A 35 8.34 -5.51 -14.18
C SER A 35 8.13 -4.11 -14.78
N ASP A 36 9.23 -3.48 -15.20
CA ASP A 36 9.19 -2.17 -15.86
C ASP A 36 8.44 -2.23 -17.19
N ASN A 37 8.40 -3.40 -17.86
CA ASN A 37 7.62 -3.59 -19.09
C ASN A 37 6.13 -3.32 -18.89
N ILE A 38 5.57 -3.63 -17.72
CA ILE A 38 4.18 -3.30 -17.39
C ILE A 38 4.00 -1.79 -17.35
N ILE A 39 4.93 -1.08 -16.71
CA ILE A 39 4.88 0.38 -16.60
C ILE A 39 4.96 1.02 -17.98
N LEU A 40 5.88 0.57 -18.83
CA LEU A 40 6.02 1.06 -20.20
C LEU A 40 4.72 0.87 -20.98
N LYS A 41 4.13 -0.31 -20.97
CA LYS A 41 2.87 -0.60 -21.66
C LYS A 41 1.69 0.25 -21.15
N ILE A 42 1.58 0.44 -19.84
CA ILE A 42 0.49 1.26 -19.27
C ILE A 42 0.72 2.74 -19.59
N ASN A 43 1.97 3.20 -19.64
CA ASN A 43 2.31 4.56 -20.02
C ASN A 43 1.85 4.92 -21.46
N GLU A 44 1.76 3.94 -22.37
CA GLU A 44 1.25 4.14 -23.74
C GLU A 44 -0.23 4.51 -23.78
N ILE A 45 -1.00 4.18 -22.73
CA ILE A 45 -2.46 4.35 -22.68
C ILE A 45 -2.91 5.34 -21.59
N THR A 46 -1.97 5.99 -20.90
CA THR A 46 -2.25 7.05 -19.92
C THR A 46 -1.98 8.43 -20.51
N SER A 47 -2.82 9.41 -20.15
CA SER A 47 -2.65 10.79 -20.63
C SER A 47 -1.40 11.46 -20.04
N ASN A 48 -1.08 11.15 -18.79
CA ASN A 48 0.12 11.63 -18.11
C ASN A 48 1.25 10.61 -18.21
N ASN A 49 2.48 11.09 -18.13
CA ASN A 49 3.63 10.21 -18.01
C ASN A 49 3.63 9.54 -16.62
N VAL A 50 3.58 8.21 -16.59
CA VAL A 50 3.50 7.41 -15.35
C VAL A 50 4.76 6.57 -15.09
N LEU A 51 5.82 6.76 -15.84
CA LEU A 51 7.08 5.98 -15.73
C LEU A 51 7.71 6.07 -14.33
N SER A 52 7.54 7.20 -13.64
CA SER A 52 8.05 7.41 -12.27
C SER A 52 7.05 7.08 -11.16
N ASN A 53 5.88 6.54 -11.49
CA ASN A 53 4.80 6.32 -10.53
C ASN A 53 4.88 4.95 -9.83
N ARG A 54 6.06 4.33 -9.77
CA ARG A 54 6.28 3.14 -8.96
C ARG A 54 6.32 3.49 -7.47
N VAL A 55 5.63 2.71 -6.66
CA VAL A 55 5.63 2.80 -5.20
C VAL A 55 6.11 1.46 -4.65
N SER A 56 7.33 1.40 -4.14
CA SER A 56 7.95 0.15 -3.65
C SER A 56 9.00 0.41 -2.59
N GLY A 57 9.26 -0.58 -1.77
CA GLY A 57 10.39 -0.73 -0.87
C GLY A 57 11.04 -2.10 -1.07
N ASP A 58 12.04 -2.43 -0.27
CA ASP A 58 12.81 -3.68 -0.38
C ASP A 58 11.97 -4.89 0.00
N ASP A 59 10.98 -4.69 0.86
CA ASP A 59 10.01 -5.70 1.25
C ASP A 59 8.57 -5.16 1.25
N ARG A 60 7.62 -6.01 1.69
CA ARG A 60 6.20 -5.63 1.75
C ARG A 60 5.88 -4.60 2.83
N GLN A 61 6.64 -4.56 3.92
CA GLN A 61 6.45 -3.57 4.99
C GLN A 61 6.94 -2.19 4.54
N GLU A 62 8.08 -2.13 3.90
CA GLU A 62 8.59 -0.88 3.31
C GLU A 62 7.72 -0.39 2.17
N THR A 63 7.27 -1.30 1.29
CA THR A 63 6.29 -0.95 0.24
C THR A 63 5.01 -0.40 0.86
N ASN A 64 4.51 -1.00 1.94
CA ASN A 64 3.34 -0.49 2.67
C ASN A 64 3.59 0.91 3.24
N GLY A 65 4.75 1.14 3.86
CA GLY A 65 5.14 2.49 4.32
C GLY A 65 5.10 3.50 3.17
N LYS A 66 5.68 3.17 2.02
CA LYS A 66 5.66 4.04 0.83
C LYS A 66 4.25 4.29 0.26
N VAL A 67 3.35 3.32 0.36
CA VAL A 67 1.93 3.49 0.02
C VAL A 67 1.27 4.48 0.97
N ILE A 68 1.55 4.37 2.28
CA ILE A 68 1.03 5.31 3.29
C ILE A 68 1.56 6.71 3.01
N GLU A 69 2.87 6.87 2.82
CA GLU A 69 3.50 8.15 2.47
C GLU A 69 2.87 8.81 1.23
N LYS A 70 2.57 8.01 0.21
CA LYS A 70 2.06 8.51 -1.08
C LYS A 70 0.59 8.90 -1.05
N PHE A 71 -0.24 8.13 -0.35
CA PHE A 71 -1.70 8.23 -0.48
C PHE A 71 -2.42 8.66 0.80
N TYR A 72 -1.74 8.62 1.94
CA TYR A 72 -2.29 8.99 3.24
C TYR A 72 -1.52 10.18 3.81
N THR A 73 -1.83 11.36 3.28
CA THR A 73 -1.09 12.60 3.56
C THR A 73 -1.66 13.44 4.70
N ASN A 74 -2.71 12.96 5.36
CA ASN A 74 -3.26 13.66 6.53
C ASN A 74 -2.30 13.53 7.72
N SER A 75 -2.18 14.60 8.48
CA SER A 75 -1.41 14.60 9.74
C SER A 75 -2.12 13.86 10.89
N SER A 76 -3.40 13.56 10.72
CA SER A 76 -4.22 12.91 11.76
C SER A 76 -5.27 12.00 11.13
N TYR A 77 -5.49 10.87 11.76
CA TYR A 77 -6.52 9.88 11.43
C TYR A 77 -7.35 9.56 12.66
N GLU A 78 -8.66 9.41 12.49
CA GLU A 78 -9.50 8.90 13.58
C GLU A 78 -9.08 7.48 13.96
N LYS A 79 -8.73 6.67 12.98
CA LYS A 79 -8.34 5.27 13.17
C LYS A 79 -7.18 4.91 12.25
N VAL A 80 -6.31 4.03 12.72
CA VAL A 80 -5.28 3.35 11.92
C VAL A 80 -5.48 1.84 12.13
N LEU A 81 -5.47 1.08 11.04
CA LEU A 81 -5.62 -0.37 11.09
C LEU A 81 -4.24 -1.02 11.07
N VAL A 82 -4.01 -1.97 11.97
CA VAL A 82 -2.76 -2.73 12.02
C VAL A 82 -3.06 -4.21 11.79
N THR A 83 -2.28 -4.86 10.94
CA THR A 83 -2.40 -6.28 10.65
C THR A 83 -1.04 -6.90 10.40
N LYS A 84 -0.96 -8.24 10.45
CA LYS A 84 0.30 -8.95 10.18
C LYS A 84 0.66 -8.93 8.69
N SER A 85 1.95 -8.90 8.41
CA SER A 85 2.49 -8.93 7.04
C SER A 85 2.53 -10.33 6.43
N ASN A 86 2.33 -11.38 7.23
CA ASN A 86 2.35 -12.77 6.78
C ASN A 86 1.53 -13.68 7.70
N PRO A 87 0.51 -14.39 7.18
CA PRO A 87 -0.09 -14.23 5.84
C PRO A 87 -0.91 -12.92 5.72
N LEU A 88 -1.13 -12.45 4.49
CA LEU A 88 -1.81 -11.18 4.19
C LEU A 88 -3.35 -11.26 4.16
N PHE A 89 -3.95 -12.39 4.56
CA PHE A 89 -5.41 -12.56 4.45
C PHE A 89 -6.19 -11.49 5.24
N ASP A 90 -5.73 -11.20 6.44
CA ASP A 90 -6.35 -10.19 7.30
C ASP A 90 -6.23 -8.78 6.69
N ALA A 91 -5.08 -8.47 6.07
CA ALA A 91 -4.87 -7.20 5.37
C ALA A 91 -5.82 -7.03 4.18
N LEU A 92 -6.03 -8.09 3.39
CA LEU A 92 -6.96 -8.07 2.25
C LEU A 92 -8.40 -7.86 2.71
N THR A 93 -8.82 -8.55 3.76
CA THR A 93 -10.19 -8.44 4.31
C THR A 93 -10.43 -7.11 5.03
N ALA A 94 -9.38 -6.46 5.53
CA ALA A 94 -9.45 -5.13 6.14
C ALA A 94 -9.69 -4.00 5.11
N GLY A 95 -9.42 -4.23 3.84
CA GLY A 95 -9.49 -3.21 2.79
C GLY A 95 -10.82 -2.43 2.73
N PRO A 96 -11.99 -3.08 2.69
CA PRO A 96 -13.28 -2.39 2.69
C PRO A 96 -13.50 -1.53 3.95
N LEU A 97 -13.07 -2.00 5.12
CA LEU A 97 -13.16 -1.23 6.37
C LEU A 97 -12.24 0.00 6.33
N ALA A 98 -10.99 -0.18 5.89
CA ALA A 98 -10.04 0.91 5.74
C ALA A 98 -10.54 1.99 4.78
N ALA A 99 -11.12 1.58 3.65
CA ALA A 99 -11.72 2.49 2.68
C ALA A 99 -12.89 3.28 3.27
N LYS A 100 -13.78 2.62 4.01
CA LYS A 100 -14.92 3.26 4.69
C LYS A 100 -14.45 4.28 5.73
N LEU A 101 -13.39 3.96 6.46
CA LEU A 101 -12.81 4.82 7.51
C LEU A 101 -11.85 5.88 6.95
N LYS A 102 -11.48 5.79 5.67
CA LYS A 102 -10.43 6.61 5.03
C LYS A 102 -9.10 6.52 5.81
N SER A 103 -8.79 5.34 6.31
CA SER A 103 -7.69 5.06 7.22
C SER A 103 -6.61 4.20 6.55
N PRO A 104 -5.33 4.40 6.86
CA PRO A 104 -4.28 3.52 6.39
C PRO A 104 -4.35 2.14 7.06
N ILE A 105 -3.84 1.13 6.35
CA ILE A 105 -3.52 -0.18 6.91
C ILE A 105 -2.00 -0.27 7.05
N VAL A 106 -1.52 -0.48 8.26
CA VAL A 106 -0.11 -0.74 8.56
C VAL A 106 0.09 -2.25 8.66
N ILE A 107 0.87 -2.84 7.76
CA ILE A 107 1.20 -4.26 7.82
C ILE A 107 2.53 -4.45 8.57
N VAL A 108 2.52 -5.20 9.66
CA VAL A 108 3.69 -5.39 10.52
C VAL A 108 4.16 -6.84 10.57
N GLY A 109 5.45 -7.03 10.74
CA GLY A 109 6.06 -8.32 11.03
C GLY A 109 6.38 -8.46 12.53
N ASN A 110 7.53 -9.03 12.83
CA ASN A 110 8.06 -9.09 14.20
C ASN A 110 8.51 -7.72 14.72
N SER A 111 8.66 -6.75 13.83
CA SER A 111 8.97 -5.36 14.12
C SER A 111 8.31 -4.44 13.08
N VAL A 112 8.23 -3.17 13.40
CA VAL A 112 7.88 -2.09 12.44
C VAL A 112 9.15 -1.71 11.70
N SER A 113 9.10 -1.55 10.38
CA SER A 113 10.28 -1.15 9.61
C SER A 113 10.66 0.31 9.91
N LYS A 114 11.92 0.66 9.70
CA LYS A 114 12.38 2.04 9.87
C LYS A 114 11.63 3.01 8.96
N THR A 115 11.35 2.60 7.73
CA THR A 115 10.55 3.36 6.77
C THR A 115 9.15 3.62 7.29
N GLN A 116 8.48 2.60 7.81
CA GLN A 116 7.15 2.76 8.41
C GLN A 116 7.20 3.69 9.64
N SER A 117 8.19 3.54 10.52
CA SER A 117 8.33 4.39 11.71
C SER A 117 8.47 5.85 11.33
N ASN A 118 9.37 6.18 10.41
CA ASN A 118 9.59 7.57 9.96
C ASN A 118 8.34 8.19 9.32
N ILE A 119 7.50 7.38 8.67
CA ILE A 119 6.28 7.85 8.00
C ILE A 119 5.13 8.02 9.01
N LEU A 120 5.06 7.18 10.03
CA LEU A 120 3.99 7.23 11.04
C LEU A 120 4.26 8.27 12.13
N GLU A 121 5.53 8.51 12.49
CA GLU A 121 5.91 9.44 13.56
C GLU A 121 5.31 10.86 13.46
N PRO A 122 5.23 11.49 12.26
CA PRO A 122 4.58 12.79 12.13
C PRO A 122 3.04 12.73 12.08
N GLN A 123 2.46 11.52 12.08
CA GLN A 123 1.01 11.33 12.02
C GLN A 123 0.45 11.09 13.43
N LYS A 124 -0.84 11.33 13.58
CA LYS A 124 -1.55 11.06 14.84
C LYS A 124 -2.79 10.23 14.61
N SER A 125 -3.13 9.38 15.59
CA SER A 125 -4.39 8.65 15.55
C SER A 125 -5.00 8.51 16.94
N SER A 126 -6.32 8.66 17.02
CA SER A 126 -7.06 8.46 18.27
C SER A 126 -7.20 6.98 18.64
N LEU A 127 -7.21 6.11 17.64
CA LEU A 127 -7.44 4.68 17.82
C LEU A 127 -6.58 3.84 16.87
N VAL A 128 -6.02 2.77 17.38
CA VAL A 128 -5.35 1.71 16.60
C VAL A 128 -6.21 0.46 16.66
N TYR A 129 -6.63 -0.04 15.50
CA TYR A 129 -7.43 -1.25 15.35
C TYR A 129 -6.54 -2.41 14.93
N GLU A 130 -6.51 -3.44 15.74
CA GLU A 130 -5.88 -4.71 15.41
C GLU A 130 -6.83 -5.54 14.56
N ILE A 131 -6.39 -5.92 13.35
CA ILE A 131 -7.20 -6.71 12.41
C ILE A 131 -6.56 -8.09 12.24
N GLY A 132 -7.28 -9.10 12.70
CA GLY A 132 -6.83 -10.49 12.69
C GLY A 132 -6.09 -10.89 13.96
N GLY A 133 -5.65 -12.15 14.00
CA GLY A 133 -4.95 -12.72 15.15
C GLY A 133 -3.45 -12.93 14.89
N GLY A 134 -2.69 -13.06 15.98
CA GLY A 134 -1.26 -13.38 15.95
C GLY A 134 -0.37 -12.23 15.43
N ILE A 135 -0.82 -10.99 15.59
CA ILE A 135 0.02 -9.81 15.36
C ILE A 135 1.01 -9.71 16.53
N ASN A 136 2.26 -9.36 16.23
CA ASN A 136 3.27 -9.20 17.26
C ASN A 136 2.95 -8.01 18.17
N THR A 137 2.81 -8.25 19.46
CA THR A 137 2.42 -7.23 20.46
C THR A 137 3.40 -6.07 20.52
N ASN A 138 4.71 -6.31 20.39
CA ASN A 138 5.71 -5.24 20.39
C ASN A 138 5.54 -4.34 19.17
N SER A 139 5.18 -4.91 18.02
CA SER A 139 4.91 -4.13 16.82
C SER A 139 3.65 -3.26 16.95
N ILE A 140 2.59 -3.79 17.57
CA ILE A 140 1.37 -3.03 17.86
C ILE A 140 1.68 -1.87 18.81
N ASN A 141 2.36 -2.15 19.91
CA ASN A 141 2.75 -1.12 20.90
C ASN A 141 3.59 -0.03 20.23
N HIS A 142 4.56 -0.41 19.39
CA HIS A 142 5.40 0.55 18.68
C HIS A 142 4.58 1.43 17.73
N VAL A 143 3.69 0.87 16.91
CA VAL A 143 2.78 1.67 16.05
C VAL A 143 1.92 2.61 16.88
N THR A 144 1.37 2.13 18.01
CA THR A 144 0.54 2.93 18.90
C THR A 144 1.31 4.09 19.52
N GLU A 145 2.58 3.89 19.85
CA GLU A 145 3.45 4.95 20.39
C GLU A 145 3.78 6.01 19.34
N LEU A 146 4.06 5.58 18.11
CA LEU A 146 4.35 6.50 17.00
C LEU A 146 3.18 7.42 16.66
N LEU A 147 1.95 6.97 16.89
CA LEU A 147 0.72 7.68 16.51
C LEU A 147 0.12 8.56 17.63
N LYS A 148 0.78 8.68 18.78
CA LYS A 148 0.36 9.58 19.88
C LYS A 148 0.76 11.03 19.58
#